data_4a5c2f7644da0987b769490944a09bc6
#
_entry.id   4a5c2f7644da0987b769490944a09bc6
#
_cell.length_a   1.000
_cell.length_b   1.000
_cell.length_c   1.000
_cell.angle_alpha   90.00
_cell.angle_beta   90.00
_cell.angle_gamma   90.00
#
_symmetry.space_group_name_H-M   'P 1'
#
loop_
_entity.id
_entity.type
_entity.pdbx_description
1 polymer ?
#
loop_
_entity_poly.entity_id
_entity_poly.type
_entity_poly.pdbx_seq_one_letter_code
_entity_poly.pdbx_strand_id
1 'polypeptide(L)'
;MKSKRHSIILEIIEKNDVETQEELISRLSDAGFDVTQATVSRDIRELKLTKVMGTEGRYKYVLHKNQHETSLPGFTGTISASIKSVDFSMNIVVVKTYPGMAGAIAAVIDASNIKYVMGCVAGDDTIIVAVKDPLMASSVASEIRKISER
;
A
#
# COMPACT_ATOMS: atom_id res chain seq x y z
N MET A 1 -18.34 20.64 5.73
CA MET A 1 -17.30 20.93 6.74
C MET A 1 -16.34 19.78 7.00
N LYS A 2 -16.82 18.55 7.30
CA LYS A 2 -15.98 17.37 7.59
C LYS A 2 -15.00 17.00 6.47
N SER A 3 -15.46 16.95 5.22
CA SER A 3 -14.62 16.60 4.05
C SER A 3 -13.44 17.57 3.86
N LYS A 4 -13.66 18.88 4.02
CA LYS A 4 -12.58 19.88 3.93
C LYS A 4 -11.55 19.70 5.05
N ARG A 5 -12.02 19.42 6.28
CA ARG A 5 -11.12 19.19 7.41
C ARG A 5 -10.27 17.92 7.21
N HIS A 6 -10.86 16.83 6.71
CA HIS A 6 -10.13 15.62 6.37
C HIS A 6 -9.04 15.86 5.33
N SER A 7 -9.33 16.64 4.27
CA SER A 7 -8.32 17.00 3.26
C SER A 7 -7.17 17.80 3.87
N ILE A 8 -7.45 18.74 4.75
CA ILE A 8 -6.41 19.53 5.44
C ILE A 8 -5.59 18.66 6.41
N ILE A 9 -6.22 17.74 7.14
CA ILE A 9 -5.48 16.78 8.00
C ILE A 9 -4.48 15.98 7.17
N LEU A 10 -4.90 15.45 6.02
CA LEU A 10 -4.01 14.68 5.14
C LEU A 10 -2.86 15.54 4.60
N GLU A 11 -3.14 16.77 4.20
CA GLU A 11 -2.12 17.73 3.73
C GLU A 11 -1.11 18.09 4.83
N ILE A 12 -1.58 18.31 6.06
CA ILE A 12 -0.71 18.61 7.21
C ILE A 12 0.24 17.43 7.48
N ILE A 13 -0.28 16.21 7.48
CA ILE A 13 0.49 14.98 7.78
C ILE A 13 1.46 14.65 6.64
N GLU A 14 1.12 14.96 5.39
CA GLU A 14 2.00 14.76 4.24
C GLU A 14 3.19 15.73 4.22
N LYS A 15 2.97 16.98 4.66
CA LYS A 15 3.98 18.03 4.64
C LYS A 15 4.80 18.15 5.94
N ASN A 16 4.33 17.56 7.03
CA ASN A 16 4.95 17.72 8.35
C ASN A 16 4.97 16.39 9.11
N ASP A 17 6.02 16.19 9.89
CA ASP A 17 6.11 15.08 10.82
C ASP A 17 5.32 15.40 12.10
N VAL A 18 4.04 15.08 12.11
CA VAL A 18 3.13 15.32 13.24
C VAL A 18 3.22 14.17 14.23
N GLU A 19 3.69 14.45 15.43
CA GLU A 19 3.95 13.44 16.46
C GLU A 19 2.76 13.23 17.43
N THR A 20 1.99 14.29 17.71
CA THR A 20 0.93 14.26 18.74
C THR A 20 -0.41 14.76 18.20
N GLN A 21 -1.50 14.42 18.92
CA GLN A 21 -2.84 14.94 18.60
C GLN A 21 -2.93 16.44 18.89
N GLU A 22 -2.25 16.90 19.92
CA GLU A 22 -2.19 18.30 20.32
C GLU A 22 -1.53 19.14 19.20
N GLU A 23 -0.45 18.63 18.62
CA GLU A 23 0.20 19.28 17.47
C GLU A 23 -0.74 19.33 16.25
N LEU A 24 -1.47 18.26 15.98
CA LEU A 24 -2.46 18.24 14.89
C LEU A 24 -3.58 19.24 15.14
N ILE A 25 -4.07 19.37 16.38
CA ILE A 25 -5.08 20.37 16.77
C ILE A 25 -4.55 21.79 16.54
N SER A 26 -3.33 22.09 16.98
CA SER A 26 -2.70 23.41 16.78
C SER A 26 -2.61 23.77 15.30
N ARG A 27 -2.12 22.86 14.46
CA ARG A 27 -2.00 23.09 13.02
C ARG A 27 -3.35 23.23 12.31
N LEU A 28 -4.38 22.53 12.80
CA LEU A 28 -5.75 22.69 12.29
C LEU A 28 -6.34 24.05 12.68
N SER A 29 -6.05 24.52 13.89
CA SER A 29 -6.44 25.87 14.34
C SER A 29 -5.80 26.96 13.47
N ASP A 30 -4.50 26.81 13.17
CA ASP A 30 -3.77 27.72 12.28
C ASP A 30 -4.38 27.72 10.84
N ALA A 31 -4.93 26.60 10.42
CA ALA A 31 -5.64 26.45 9.15
C ALA A 31 -7.13 26.91 9.20
N GLY A 32 -7.57 27.48 10.32
CA GLY A 32 -8.93 28.02 10.50
C GLY A 32 -9.98 26.99 10.91
N PHE A 33 -9.55 25.82 11.44
CA PHE A 33 -10.45 24.79 11.97
C PHE A 33 -10.34 24.71 13.50
N ASP A 34 -11.31 25.28 14.20
CA ASP A 34 -11.44 25.11 15.64
C ASP A 34 -12.05 23.73 15.93
N VAL A 35 -11.24 22.85 16.50
CA VAL A 35 -11.60 21.44 16.75
C VAL A 35 -11.22 20.98 18.15
N THR A 36 -12.05 20.11 18.72
CA THR A 36 -11.75 19.46 20.00
C THR A 36 -10.92 18.20 19.80
N GLN A 37 -10.22 17.77 20.85
CA GLN A 37 -9.48 16.50 20.86
C GLN A 37 -10.36 15.30 20.47
N ALA A 38 -11.61 15.27 20.94
CA ALA A 38 -12.55 14.20 20.60
C ALA A 38 -12.85 14.16 19.09
N THR A 39 -12.93 15.33 18.46
CA THR A 39 -13.14 15.44 17.00
C THR A 39 -11.91 14.93 16.24
N VAL A 40 -10.71 15.37 16.62
CA VAL A 40 -9.46 14.94 15.99
C VAL A 40 -9.22 13.43 16.19
N SER A 41 -9.52 12.91 17.38
CA SER A 41 -9.42 11.47 17.64
C SER A 41 -10.34 10.63 16.75
N ARG A 42 -11.56 11.12 16.47
CA ARG A 42 -12.48 10.47 15.50
C ARG A 42 -11.97 10.57 14.06
N ASP A 43 -11.50 11.74 13.66
CA ASP A 43 -10.95 11.96 12.31
C ASP A 43 -9.73 11.06 12.05
N ILE A 44 -8.82 10.92 13.04
CA ILE A 44 -7.67 9.99 12.96
C ILE A 44 -8.13 8.56 12.71
N ARG A 45 -9.17 8.09 13.42
CA ARG A 45 -9.72 6.74 13.22
C ARG A 45 -10.40 6.58 11.85
N GLU A 46 -11.21 7.55 11.44
CA GLU A 46 -11.92 7.52 10.17
C GLU A 46 -10.97 7.58 8.96
N LEU A 47 -9.91 8.38 9.07
CA LEU A 47 -8.85 8.48 8.06
C LEU A 47 -7.85 7.32 8.14
N LYS A 48 -8.00 6.42 9.12
CA LYS A 48 -7.07 5.29 9.36
C LYS A 48 -5.62 5.75 9.49
N LEU A 49 -5.39 6.86 10.20
CA LEU A 49 -4.05 7.34 10.48
C LEU A 49 -3.41 6.46 11.56
N THR A 50 -2.17 6.07 11.33
CA THR A 50 -1.37 5.28 12.26
C THR A 50 -0.09 6.00 12.63
N LYS A 51 0.48 5.70 13.81
CA LYS A 51 1.80 6.18 14.20
C LYS A 51 2.86 5.19 13.72
N VAL A 52 3.84 5.68 12.99
CA VAL A 52 5.03 4.92 12.60
C VAL A 52 6.27 5.59 13.17
N MET A 53 7.30 4.78 13.43
CA MET A 53 8.60 5.30 13.85
C MET A 53 9.30 5.90 12.63
N GLY A 54 9.61 7.18 12.68
CA GLY A 54 10.39 7.88 11.67
C GLY A 54 11.89 7.58 11.78
N THR A 55 12.66 8.07 10.83
CA THR A 55 14.13 7.85 10.72
C THR A 55 14.92 8.40 11.91
N GLU A 56 14.37 9.36 12.64
CA GLU A 56 15.01 9.98 13.82
C GLU A 56 14.55 9.35 15.16
N GLY A 57 13.87 8.20 15.13
CA GLY A 57 13.40 7.52 16.33
C GLY A 57 12.16 8.13 16.99
N ARG A 58 11.48 9.10 16.34
CA ARG A 58 10.25 9.71 16.80
C ARG A 58 9.05 9.12 16.07
N TYR A 59 7.92 8.98 16.77
CA TYR A 59 6.68 8.50 16.16
C TYR A 59 5.94 9.64 15.49
N LYS A 60 5.50 9.44 14.24
CA LYS A 60 4.67 10.40 13.50
C LYS A 60 3.41 9.75 12.94
N TYR A 61 2.35 10.55 12.79
CA TYR A 61 1.15 10.13 12.10
C TYR A 61 1.42 10.04 10.60
N VAL A 62 0.97 8.93 10.01
CA VAL A 62 0.95 8.72 8.56
C VAL A 62 -0.44 8.24 8.16
N LEU A 63 -0.86 8.58 6.95
CA LEU A 63 -2.00 7.93 6.34
C LEU A 63 -1.65 6.46 6.16
N HIS A 64 -2.42 5.59 6.80
CA HIS A 64 -2.38 4.19 6.44
C HIS A 64 -3.02 4.08 5.03
N LYS A 65 -2.27 4.48 3.99
CA LYS A 65 -2.50 3.91 2.68
C LYS A 65 -2.46 2.43 2.93
N ASN A 66 -3.43 1.66 2.42
CA ASN A 66 -3.34 0.21 2.36
C ASN A 66 -2.10 -0.15 1.51
N GLN A 67 -0.95 0.23 2.02
CA GLN A 67 0.31 -0.35 1.68
C GLN A 67 0.37 -1.60 2.54
N HIS A 68 -0.01 -2.72 1.96
CA HIS A 68 0.69 -3.94 2.21
C HIS A 68 2.14 -3.74 1.72
N GLU A 69 2.80 -2.66 2.20
CA GLU A 69 4.24 -2.69 2.36
C GLU A 69 4.48 -3.58 3.57
N THR A 70 4.59 -4.85 3.34
CA THR A 70 5.46 -5.73 4.10
C THR A 70 6.90 -5.25 3.84
N SER A 71 7.16 -4.01 4.28
CA SER A 71 8.51 -3.47 4.37
C SER A 71 9.14 -4.03 5.65
N LEU A 72 9.31 -5.34 5.70
CA LEU A 72 10.37 -5.92 6.51
C LEU A 72 11.65 -5.68 5.70
N PRO A 73 12.60 -4.86 6.19
CA PRO A 73 13.90 -4.71 5.56
C PRO A 73 14.53 -6.10 5.39
N GLY A 74 14.81 -6.51 4.16
CA GLY A 74 15.30 -7.85 3.83
C GLY A 74 14.24 -8.83 3.29
N PHE A 75 12.94 -8.58 3.48
CA PHE A 75 11.89 -9.49 2.99
C PHE A 75 11.57 -9.28 1.50
N THR A 76 11.71 -8.05 1.01
CA THR A 76 11.48 -7.72 -0.41
C THR A 76 12.45 -8.44 -1.35
N GLY A 77 13.73 -8.51 -1.02
CA GLY A 77 14.72 -9.23 -1.84
C GLY A 77 14.47 -10.73 -1.91
N THR A 78 14.02 -11.35 -0.82
CA THR A 78 13.70 -12.78 -0.78
C THR A 78 12.43 -13.09 -1.58
N ILE A 79 11.41 -12.23 -1.51
CA ILE A 79 10.17 -12.38 -2.29
C ILE A 79 10.45 -12.21 -3.77
N SER A 80 11.21 -11.18 -4.16
CA SER A 80 11.60 -10.94 -5.55
C SER A 80 12.34 -12.14 -6.16
N ALA A 81 13.31 -12.69 -5.45
CA ALA A 81 14.07 -13.87 -5.87
C ALA A 81 13.24 -15.17 -5.91
N SER A 82 12.02 -15.15 -5.37
CA SER A 82 11.16 -16.33 -5.31
C SER A 82 10.27 -16.52 -6.54
N ILE A 83 10.24 -15.56 -7.48
CA ILE A 83 9.55 -15.69 -8.78
C ILE A 83 10.45 -16.44 -9.76
N LYS A 84 9.98 -17.56 -10.28
CA LYS A 84 10.69 -18.37 -11.27
C LYS A 84 10.41 -17.96 -12.70
N SER A 85 9.13 -17.71 -13.00
CA SER A 85 8.70 -17.29 -14.33
C SER A 85 7.36 -16.57 -14.29
N VAL A 86 7.15 -15.71 -15.26
CA VAL A 86 5.89 -15.02 -15.50
C VAL A 86 5.54 -15.21 -16.98
N ASP A 87 4.40 -15.81 -17.24
CA ASP A 87 3.88 -16.05 -18.59
C ASP A 87 2.41 -15.61 -18.66
N PHE A 88 1.87 -15.47 -19.87
CA PHE A 88 0.47 -15.06 -20.01
C PHE A 88 -0.15 -15.71 -21.26
N SER A 89 -1.46 -15.90 -21.19
CA SER A 89 -2.29 -16.33 -22.32
C SER A 89 -3.67 -15.72 -22.17
N MET A 90 -4.20 -15.18 -23.25
CA MET A 90 -5.48 -14.48 -23.25
C MET A 90 -5.50 -13.40 -22.14
N ASN A 91 -6.44 -13.48 -21.22
CA ASN A 91 -6.58 -12.55 -20.09
C ASN A 91 -6.06 -13.13 -18.74
N ILE A 92 -5.20 -14.13 -18.80
CA ILE A 92 -4.60 -14.77 -17.63
C ILE A 92 -3.08 -14.56 -17.66
N VAL A 93 -2.53 -14.13 -16.51
CA VAL A 93 -1.10 -14.16 -16.26
C VAL A 93 -0.81 -15.25 -15.24
N VAL A 94 0.16 -16.09 -15.51
CA VAL A 94 0.60 -17.19 -14.64
C VAL A 94 1.98 -16.85 -14.08
N VAL A 95 2.08 -16.80 -12.75
CA VAL A 95 3.35 -16.59 -12.05
C VAL A 95 3.76 -17.89 -11.38
N LYS A 96 4.93 -18.40 -11.73
CA LYS A 96 5.54 -19.56 -11.05
C LYS A 96 6.50 -19.07 -9.99
N THR A 97 6.44 -19.73 -8.82
CA THR A 97 7.26 -19.40 -7.65
C THR A 97 7.96 -20.62 -7.09
N TYR A 98 8.80 -20.45 -6.10
CA TYR A 98 9.22 -21.57 -5.28
C TYR A 98 8.05 -22.08 -4.41
N PRO A 99 8.03 -23.38 -4.04
CA PRO A 99 6.98 -23.94 -3.19
C PRO A 99 6.79 -23.14 -1.89
N GLY A 100 5.53 -22.93 -1.50
CA GLY A 100 5.16 -22.13 -0.33
C GLY A 100 5.22 -20.62 -0.50
N MET A 101 5.71 -20.08 -1.64
CA MET A 101 5.92 -18.64 -1.82
C MET A 101 4.77 -17.93 -2.57
N ALA A 102 3.89 -18.68 -3.21
CA ALA A 102 2.84 -18.09 -4.05
C ALA A 102 1.93 -17.14 -3.27
N GLY A 103 1.53 -17.46 -2.06
CA GLY A 103 0.67 -16.60 -1.23
C GLY A 103 1.32 -15.25 -0.88
N ALA A 104 2.60 -15.25 -0.53
CA ALA A 104 3.34 -14.03 -0.20
C ALA A 104 3.50 -13.11 -1.43
N ILE A 105 3.80 -13.70 -2.59
CA ILE A 105 3.95 -12.96 -3.85
C ILE A 105 2.59 -12.44 -4.34
N ALA A 106 1.52 -13.22 -4.21
CA ALA A 106 0.17 -12.76 -4.54
C ALA A 106 -0.24 -11.53 -3.72
N ALA A 107 0.07 -11.50 -2.43
CA ALA A 107 -0.16 -10.34 -1.59
C ALA A 107 0.60 -9.08 -2.07
N VAL A 108 1.83 -9.26 -2.58
CA VAL A 108 2.61 -8.16 -3.19
C VAL A 108 1.98 -7.69 -4.49
N ILE A 109 1.50 -8.61 -5.34
CA ILE A 109 0.81 -8.26 -6.60
C ILE A 109 -0.44 -7.45 -6.31
N ASP A 110 -1.27 -7.89 -5.35
CA ASP A 110 -2.50 -7.19 -4.97
C ASP A 110 -2.20 -5.81 -4.38
N ALA A 111 -1.16 -5.69 -3.54
CA ALA A 111 -0.74 -4.42 -2.97
C ALA A 111 -0.16 -3.43 -4.00
N SER A 112 0.40 -3.94 -5.10
CA SER A 112 1.02 -3.11 -6.15
C SER A 112 0.01 -2.35 -7.01
N ASN A 113 -1.30 -2.61 -6.87
CA ASN A 113 -2.38 -1.97 -7.63
C ASN A 113 -2.10 -1.88 -9.13
N ILE A 114 -1.58 -2.96 -9.72
CA ILE A 114 -1.25 -3.01 -11.14
C ILE A 114 -2.52 -2.77 -11.96
N LYS A 115 -2.46 -1.79 -12.86
CA LYS A 115 -3.59 -1.43 -13.70
C LYS A 115 -4.06 -2.65 -14.53
N TYR A 116 -5.36 -2.81 -14.66
CA TYR A 116 -6.04 -3.93 -15.34
C TYR A 116 -6.00 -5.28 -14.62
N VAL A 117 -5.35 -5.44 -13.48
CA VAL A 117 -5.51 -6.62 -12.64
C VAL A 117 -6.87 -6.55 -11.95
N MET A 118 -7.66 -7.62 -12.05
CA MET A 118 -8.94 -7.80 -11.35
C MET A 118 -8.75 -8.45 -9.99
N GLY A 119 -7.75 -9.28 -9.86
CA GLY A 119 -7.38 -10.01 -8.67
C GLY A 119 -6.53 -11.23 -9.01
N CYS A 120 -6.02 -11.90 -7.99
CA CYS A 120 -5.25 -13.11 -8.18
C CYS A 120 -5.63 -14.23 -7.19
N VAL A 121 -5.32 -15.46 -7.56
CA VAL A 121 -5.46 -16.66 -6.71
C VAL A 121 -4.13 -17.36 -6.64
N ALA A 122 -3.65 -17.63 -5.43
CA ALA A 122 -2.41 -18.32 -5.18
C ALA A 122 -2.64 -19.78 -4.75
N GLY A 123 -1.92 -20.69 -5.38
CA GLY A 123 -1.72 -22.05 -4.90
C GLY A 123 -0.48 -22.13 -4.01
N ASP A 124 0.23 -23.24 -4.07
CA ASP A 124 1.49 -23.43 -3.34
C ASP A 124 2.69 -22.76 -4.06
N ASP A 125 2.85 -23.01 -5.36
CA ASP A 125 3.95 -22.54 -6.21
C ASP A 125 3.50 -21.78 -7.46
N THR A 126 2.21 -21.50 -7.59
CA THR A 126 1.63 -20.93 -8.80
C THR A 126 0.57 -19.92 -8.43
N ILE A 127 0.58 -18.76 -9.12
CA ILE A 127 -0.43 -17.71 -8.99
C ILE A 127 -1.11 -17.53 -10.33
N ILE A 128 -2.44 -17.49 -10.33
CA ILE A 128 -3.26 -17.10 -11.46
C ILE A 128 -3.73 -15.67 -11.26
N VAL A 129 -3.39 -14.78 -12.17
CA VAL A 129 -3.81 -13.38 -12.15
C VAL A 129 -4.82 -13.15 -13.26
N ALA A 130 -6.01 -12.70 -12.89
CA ALA A 130 -7.06 -12.34 -13.84
C ALA A 130 -6.89 -10.90 -14.32
N VAL A 131 -6.82 -10.71 -15.63
CA VAL A 131 -6.65 -9.40 -16.28
C VAL A 131 -7.95 -9.01 -16.98
N LYS A 132 -8.35 -7.74 -16.83
CA LYS A 132 -9.63 -7.23 -17.34
C LYS A 132 -9.72 -7.28 -18.88
N ASP A 133 -8.59 -7.10 -19.57
CA ASP A 133 -8.52 -7.02 -21.02
C ASP A 133 -7.37 -7.92 -21.51
N PRO A 134 -7.62 -8.88 -22.43
CA PRO A 134 -6.56 -9.73 -22.98
C PRO A 134 -5.40 -8.95 -23.60
N LEU A 135 -5.66 -7.80 -24.22
CA LEU A 135 -4.64 -6.94 -24.81
C LEU A 135 -3.66 -6.36 -23.77
N MET A 136 -4.08 -6.30 -22.51
CA MET A 136 -3.27 -5.79 -21.42
C MET A 136 -2.48 -6.88 -20.68
N ALA A 137 -2.71 -8.15 -20.96
CA ALA A 137 -2.06 -9.26 -20.26
C ALA A 137 -0.52 -9.22 -20.37
N SER A 138 0.00 -8.89 -21.54
CA SER A 138 1.45 -8.69 -21.76
C SER A 138 2.02 -7.57 -20.88
N SER A 139 1.31 -6.43 -20.81
CA SER A 139 1.72 -5.30 -19.98
C SER A 139 1.70 -5.65 -18.50
N VAL A 140 0.65 -6.32 -18.03
CA VAL A 140 0.54 -6.81 -16.65
C VAL A 140 1.66 -7.79 -16.31
N ALA A 141 1.95 -8.74 -17.21
CA ALA A 141 3.06 -9.67 -17.03
C ALA A 141 4.41 -8.94 -16.90
N SER A 142 4.64 -7.90 -17.71
CA SER A 142 5.84 -7.05 -17.62
C SER A 142 5.93 -6.32 -16.26
N GLU A 143 4.84 -5.77 -15.76
CA GLU A 143 4.83 -5.11 -14.45
C GLU A 143 5.14 -6.10 -13.31
N ILE A 144 4.60 -7.33 -13.39
CA ILE A 144 4.89 -8.37 -12.40
C ILE A 144 6.36 -8.82 -12.48
N ARG A 145 6.97 -8.92 -13.67
CA ARG A 145 8.41 -9.22 -13.82
C ARG A 145 9.29 -8.17 -13.15
N LYS A 146 8.94 -6.90 -13.20
CA LYS A 146 9.68 -5.83 -12.49
C LYS A 146 9.69 -6.00 -10.97
N ILE A 147 8.74 -6.74 -10.40
CA ILE A 147 8.75 -7.10 -8.98
C ILE A 147 9.90 -8.06 -8.68
N SER A 148 10.23 -8.97 -9.61
CA SER A 148 11.34 -9.93 -9.44
C SER A 148 12.72 -9.31 -9.63
N GLU A 149 12.81 -8.09 -10.16
CA GLU A 149 14.07 -7.39 -10.46
C GLU A 149 14.45 -6.37 -9.38
N ARG A 150 13.62 -6.19 -8.36
CA ARG A 150 13.84 -5.29 -7.22
C ARG A 150 14.47 -6.03 -6.05
#